data_b37174cd38aedd35c156a15760b67ab4
#
_entry.id   b37174cd38aedd35c156a15760b67ab4
#
_cell.length_a   1.000
_cell.length_b   1.000
_cell.length_c   1.000
_cell.angle_alpha   90.00
_cell.angle_beta   90.00
_cell.angle_gamma   90.00
#
_symmetry.space_group_name_H-M   'P 1'
#
loop_
_entity.id
_entity.type
_entity.pdbx_description
1 polymer ?
#
loop_
_entity_poly.entity_id
_entity_poly.type
_entity_poly.pdbx_seq_one_letter_code
_entity_poly.pdbx_strand_id
1 'polypeptide(L)'
;SSLFCEKLDIRLLTDFDMPRRLMCGYYSVGGAFLVNVGRYRQYGWENENFIGWGPEDSERYKRLHILGQTPVRVPGSLYHLYHSRGINSGDRDAEVIYKTKKEYSRICGMMPEELRKDIETWSWTK
;
A
#
# COMPACT_ATOMS: atom_id res chain seq x y z
N SER A 1 22.66 10.42 -1.73
CA SER A 1 21.70 10.13 -0.64
C SER A 1 22.31 10.36 0.75
N SER A 2 23.61 10.13 0.97
CA SER A 2 24.27 10.40 2.27
C SER A 2 24.13 11.87 2.70
N LEU A 3 24.38 12.80 1.80
CA LEU A 3 24.32 14.23 2.09
C LEU A 3 22.91 14.69 2.49
N PHE A 4 21.86 14.10 1.89
CA PHE A 4 20.49 14.37 2.31
C PHE A 4 20.22 13.87 3.74
N CYS A 5 20.66 12.65 4.07
CA CYS A 5 20.49 12.08 5.41
C CYS A 5 21.22 12.89 6.49
N GLU A 6 22.33 13.50 6.14
CA GLU A 6 23.09 14.37 7.07
C GLU A 6 22.43 15.72 7.28
N LYS A 7 21.91 16.34 6.22
CA LYS A 7 21.40 17.72 6.24
C LYS A 7 19.88 17.83 6.32
N LEU A 8 19.14 16.79 5.96
CA LEU A 8 17.68 16.74 5.84
C LEU A 8 17.11 17.90 4.99
N ASP A 9 17.88 18.38 4.03
CA ASP A 9 17.49 19.48 3.15
C ASP A 9 16.84 18.92 1.87
N ILE A 10 15.53 19.11 1.77
CA ILE A 10 14.73 18.60 0.64
C ILE A 10 15.22 19.16 -0.72
N ARG A 11 15.85 20.32 -0.75
CA ARG A 11 16.40 20.91 -1.99
C ARG A 11 17.48 20.02 -2.60
N LEU A 12 18.20 19.27 -1.77
CA LEU A 12 19.19 18.30 -2.23
C LEU A 12 18.59 17.14 -3.03
N LEU A 13 17.29 16.89 -2.91
CA LEU A 13 16.57 15.86 -3.68
C LEU A 13 16.11 16.38 -5.04
N THR A 14 15.92 17.70 -5.18
CA THR A 14 15.47 18.34 -6.41
C THR A 14 16.62 18.72 -7.34
N ASP A 15 17.79 19.06 -6.77
CA ASP A 15 18.96 19.51 -7.51
C ASP A 15 19.81 18.37 -8.07
N PHE A 16 19.58 17.16 -7.61
CA PHE A 16 20.23 15.99 -8.18
C PHE A 16 19.46 15.48 -9.41
N ASP A 17 20.19 15.32 -10.49
CA ASP A 17 19.77 14.57 -11.67
C ASP A 17 19.71 13.06 -11.29
N MET A 18 18.89 12.77 -10.32
CA MET A 18 18.64 11.41 -9.87
C MET A 18 17.97 10.67 -11.02
N PRO A 19 18.52 9.53 -11.47
CA PRO A 19 17.81 8.73 -12.46
C PRO A 19 16.43 8.46 -11.87
N ARG A 20 15.43 9.11 -12.44
CA ARG A 20 14.00 8.90 -12.10
C ARG A 20 13.65 7.49 -12.55
N ARG A 21 14.12 6.51 -11.79
CA ARG A 21 13.66 5.16 -11.96
C ARG A 21 12.22 5.13 -11.45
N LEU A 22 11.27 5.14 -12.38
CA LEU A 22 9.91 4.71 -12.08
C LEU A 22 10.00 3.25 -11.62
N MET A 23 10.19 3.05 -10.32
CA MET A 23 10.25 1.71 -9.73
C MET A 23 8.93 0.96 -9.88
N CYS A 24 7.84 1.72 -10.02
CA CYS A 24 6.50 1.20 -10.21
C CYS A 24 5.83 2.05 -11.28
N GLY A 25 5.02 1.43 -12.12
CA GLY A 25 4.27 2.15 -13.15
C GLY A 25 3.37 3.24 -12.58
N TYR A 26 2.81 4.03 -13.46
CA TYR A 26 1.95 5.19 -13.16
C TYR A 26 0.80 4.91 -12.16
N TYR A 27 0.46 3.65 -11.95
CA TYR A 27 -0.63 3.18 -11.10
C TYR A 27 -0.18 2.64 -9.74
N SER A 28 1.08 2.84 -9.35
CA SER A 28 1.52 2.45 -8.01
C SER A 28 0.67 3.13 -6.94
N VAL A 29 0.16 2.34 -6.01
CA VAL A 29 -0.67 2.80 -4.87
C VAL A 29 0.02 2.61 -3.52
N GLY A 30 1.22 2.02 -3.54
CA GLY A 30 2.09 1.89 -2.37
C GLY A 30 3.03 3.08 -2.19
N GLY A 31 3.78 3.07 -1.13
CA GLY A 31 4.83 4.03 -0.81
C GLY A 31 4.44 5.02 0.29
N ALA A 32 3.36 5.74 0.16
CA ALA A 32 2.80 6.59 1.22
C ALA A 32 1.31 6.85 0.98
N PHE A 33 0.54 6.93 2.04
CA PHE A 33 -0.84 7.37 1.99
C PHE A 33 -1.21 8.16 3.25
N LEU A 34 -2.17 9.07 3.11
CA LEU A 34 -2.76 9.81 4.20
C LEU A 34 -4.25 9.47 4.26
N VAL A 35 -4.76 9.27 5.46
CA VAL A 35 -6.14 8.86 5.66
C VAL A 35 -6.72 9.43 6.95
N ASN A 36 -8.02 9.71 6.95
CA ASN A 36 -8.73 9.99 8.20
C ASN A 36 -8.88 8.68 8.98
N VAL A 37 -8.30 8.63 10.18
CA VAL A 37 -8.23 7.42 11.02
C VAL A 37 -9.61 6.83 11.33
N GLY A 38 -10.60 7.67 11.65
CA GLY A 38 -11.96 7.21 11.95
C GLY A 38 -12.62 6.52 10.75
N ARG A 39 -12.48 7.12 9.56
CA ARG A 39 -12.99 6.51 8.33
C ARG A 39 -12.24 5.24 7.97
N TYR A 40 -10.92 5.24 8.13
CA TYR A 40 -10.11 4.08 7.82
C TYR A 40 -10.48 2.87 8.70
N ARG A 41 -10.76 3.16 9.96
CA ARG A 41 -11.28 2.15 10.89
C ARG A 41 -12.62 1.56 10.43
N GLN A 42 -13.54 2.38 9.97
CA GLN A 42 -14.84 1.94 9.44
C GLN A 42 -14.71 1.06 8.19
N TYR A 43 -13.62 1.20 7.44
CA TYR A 43 -13.35 0.43 6.22
C TYR A 43 -12.38 -0.73 6.43
N GLY A 44 -12.19 -1.17 7.68
CA GLY A 44 -11.50 -2.41 8.03
C GLY A 44 -9.99 -2.27 8.27
N TRP A 45 -9.44 -1.06 8.40
CA TRP A 45 -8.00 -0.85 8.60
C TRP A 45 -7.13 -1.48 7.50
N GLU A 46 -6.01 -2.08 7.90
CA GLU A 46 -5.25 -3.00 7.05
C GLU A 46 -5.89 -4.40 7.08
N ASN A 47 -5.87 -5.10 5.97
CA ASN A 47 -6.34 -6.47 5.92
C ASN A 47 -5.22 -7.41 6.40
N GLU A 48 -5.33 -7.90 7.64
CA GLU A 48 -4.32 -8.74 8.28
C GLU A 48 -4.23 -10.17 7.71
N ASN A 49 -5.05 -10.52 6.72
CA ASN A 49 -4.90 -11.76 5.97
C ASN A 49 -3.71 -11.72 4.99
N PHE A 50 -3.13 -10.53 4.75
CA PHE A 50 -1.89 -10.40 3.98
C PHE A 50 -0.69 -10.61 4.90
N ILE A 51 0.04 -11.69 4.69
CA ILE A 51 1.24 -12.05 5.42
C ILE A 51 2.43 -11.97 4.46
N GLY A 52 3.49 -11.28 4.86
CA GLY A 52 4.66 -11.08 4.00
C GLY A 52 4.45 -9.98 2.96
N TRP A 53 5.18 -10.06 1.86
CA TRP A 53 5.10 -9.09 0.76
C TRP A 53 4.04 -9.50 -0.26
N GLY A 54 3.12 -8.61 -0.58
CA GLY A 54 2.01 -8.95 -1.48
C GLY A 54 1.29 -7.73 -2.06
N PRO A 55 0.08 -7.92 -2.61
CA PRO A 55 -0.72 -6.85 -3.20
C PRO A 55 -1.56 -6.08 -2.15
N GLU A 56 -1.13 -5.98 -0.90
CA GLU A 56 -1.85 -5.33 0.21
C GLU A 56 -2.22 -3.87 -0.10
N ASP A 57 -1.28 -3.12 -0.67
CA ASP A 57 -1.53 -1.72 -1.08
C ASP A 57 -2.60 -1.62 -2.17
N SER A 58 -2.57 -2.55 -3.11
CA SER A 58 -3.55 -2.64 -4.20
C SER A 58 -4.92 -3.08 -3.67
N GLU A 59 -4.94 -3.98 -2.70
CA GLU A 59 -6.16 -4.41 -2.02
C GLU A 59 -6.80 -3.23 -1.28
N ARG A 60 -6.03 -2.53 -0.44
CA ARG A 60 -6.49 -1.34 0.29
C ARG A 60 -7.13 -0.32 -0.65
N TYR A 61 -6.45 0.00 -1.75
CA TYR A 61 -6.98 0.91 -2.75
C TYR A 61 -8.29 0.40 -3.34
N LYS A 62 -8.34 -0.88 -3.75
CA LYS A 62 -9.51 -1.49 -4.37
C LYS A 62 -10.68 -1.61 -3.40
N ARG A 63 -10.42 -2.04 -2.16
CA ARG A 63 -11.42 -2.15 -1.09
C ARG A 63 -12.07 -0.80 -0.80
N LEU A 64 -11.28 0.25 -0.64
CA LEU A 64 -11.80 1.60 -0.45
C LEU A 64 -12.68 2.04 -1.62
N HIS A 65 -12.27 1.74 -2.84
CA HIS A 65 -13.05 2.06 -4.04
C HIS A 65 -14.39 1.31 -4.09
N ILE A 66 -14.40 0.00 -3.80
CA ILE A 66 -15.63 -0.80 -3.70
C ILE A 66 -16.58 -0.19 -2.65
N LEU A 67 -16.05 0.29 -1.53
CA LEU A 67 -16.83 0.89 -0.44
C LEU A 67 -17.25 2.35 -0.73
N GLY A 68 -17.07 2.82 -1.96
CA GLY A 68 -17.49 4.14 -2.40
C GLY A 68 -16.55 5.29 -2.01
N GLN A 69 -15.33 4.97 -1.60
CA GLN A 69 -14.28 5.96 -1.36
C GLN A 69 -13.44 6.14 -2.62
N THR A 70 -13.07 7.39 -2.90
CA THR A 70 -12.18 7.70 -4.04
C THR A 70 -10.85 8.20 -3.51
N PRO A 71 -9.83 7.35 -3.42
CA PRO A 71 -8.49 7.80 -3.08
C PRO A 71 -8.00 8.81 -4.13
N VAL A 72 -7.52 9.94 -3.66
CA VAL A 72 -7.03 11.03 -4.51
C VAL A 72 -5.51 11.01 -4.50
N ARG A 73 -4.92 11.11 -5.67
CA ARG A 73 -3.48 11.19 -5.82
C ARG A 73 -3.02 12.64 -5.61
N VAL A 74 -2.16 12.85 -4.63
CA VAL A 74 -1.52 14.16 -4.41
C VAL A 74 -0.46 14.36 -5.49
N PRO A 75 -0.44 15.49 -6.20
CA PRO A 75 0.59 15.78 -7.19
C PRO A 75 1.95 15.97 -6.52
N GLY A 76 3.01 15.65 -7.22
CA GLY A 76 4.39 15.76 -6.75
C GLY A 76 5.14 14.44 -6.80
N SER A 77 6.41 14.49 -6.43
CA SER A 77 7.29 13.32 -6.43
C SER A 77 7.40 12.75 -5.02
N LEU A 78 7.29 11.44 -4.92
CA LEU A 78 7.68 10.70 -3.72
C LEU A 78 9.11 10.18 -3.92
N TYR A 79 10.01 10.58 -3.02
CA TYR A 79 11.40 10.15 -3.07
C TYR A 79 11.59 8.91 -2.19
N HIS A 80 11.96 7.81 -2.80
CA HIS A 80 12.31 6.59 -2.10
C HIS A 80 13.83 6.49 -2.00
N LEU A 81 14.35 6.69 -0.80
CA LEU A 81 15.79 6.57 -0.55
C LEU A 81 16.21 5.10 -0.65
N TYR A 82 17.33 4.88 -1.34
CA TYR A 82 17.88 3.54 -1.47
C TYR A 82 18.25 2.97 -0.10
N HIS A 83 17.80 1.75 0.14
CA HIS A 83 18.23 0.92 1.25
C HIS A 83 18.38 -0.53 0.78
N SER A 84 19.24 -1.29 1.46
CA SER A 84 19.35 -2.73 1.20
C SER A 84 18.04 -3.43 1.52
N ARG A 85 17.65 -4.38 0.70
CA ARG A 85 16.47 -5.20 0.96
C ARG A 85 16.74 -6.17 2.11
N GLY A 86 15.87 -6.17 3.11
CA GLY A 86 15.87 -7.15 4.18
C GLY A 86 15.34 -8.52 3.75
N ILE A 87 15.42 -9.47 4.65
CA ILE A 87 14.96 -10.86 4.43
C ILE A 87 13.49 -10.91 4.00
N ASN A 88 12.66 -10.01 4.51
CA ASN A 88 11.22 -9.95 4.25
C ASN A 88 10.84 -9.09 3.03
N SER A 89 11.81 -8.63 2.25
CA SER A 89 11.57 -7.73 1.11
C SER A 89 11.17 -8.43 -0.18
N GLY A 90 10.77 -9.64 -0.12
CA GLY A 90 10.26 -10.40 -1.27
C GLY A 90 9.81 -11.75 -0.79
N ASP A 91 8.60 -12.08 -1.09
CA ASP A 91 8.07 -13.39 -0.74
C ASP A 91 8.61 -14.42 -1.71
N ARG A 92 9.25 -15.45 -1.17
CA ARG A 92 9.77 -16.60 -1.93
C ARG A 92 8.93 -17.86 -1.69
N ASP A 93 8.01 -17.81 -0.73
CA ASP A 93 7.14 -18.92 -0.42
C ASP A 93 5.93 -18.93 -1.36
N ALA A 94 5.84 -19.97 -2.17
CA ALA A 94 4.75 -20.13 -3.14
C ALA A 94 3.37 -20.24 -2.46
N GLU A 95 3.30 -20.79 -1.26
CA GLU A 95 2.05 -20.90 -0.51
C GLU A 95 1.57 -19.53 -0.03
N VAL A 96 2.47 -18.69 0.46
CA VAL A 96 2.16 -17.32 0.89
C VAL A 96 1.72 -16.50 -0.32
N ILE A 97 2.44 -16.57 -1.43
CA ILE A 97 2.05 -15.91 -2.69
C ILE A 97 0.64 -16.34 -3.14
N TYR A 98 0.35 -17.63 -3.05
CA TYR A 98 -0.97 -18.15 -3.41
C TYR A 98 -2.07 -17.59 -2.48
N LYS A 99 -1.85 -17.62 -1.17
CA LYS A 99 -2.79 -17.12 -0.16
C LYS A 99 -3.08 -15.64 -0.35
N THR A 100 -2.06 -14.81 -0.52
CA THR A 100 -2.21 -13.37 -0.71
C THR A 100 -2.93 -13.03 -2.01
N LYS A 101 -2.63 -13.72 -3.11
CA LYS A 101 -3.35 -13.55 -4.38
C LYS A 101 -4.81 -13.99 -4.29
N LYS A 102 -5.08 -15.08 -3.59
CA LYS A 102 -6.44 -15.57 -3.36
C LYS A 102 -7.25 -14.56 -2.55
N GLU A 103 -6.68 -14.02 -1.47
CA GLU A 103 -7.32 -12.99 -0.65
C GLU A 103 -7.60 -11.73 -1.47
N TYR A 104 -6.62 -11.25 -2.24
CA TYR A 104 -6.81 -10.11 -3.13
C TYR A 104 -7.97 -10.33 -4.11
N SER A 105 -8.02 -11.51 -4.76
CA SER A 105 -9.09 -11.84 -5.69
C SER A 105 -10.46 -11.94 -5.00
N ARG A 106 -10.50 -12.48 -3.78
CA ARG A 106 -11.71 -12.58 -2.96
C ARG A 106 -12.29 -11.19 -2.69
N ILE A 107 -11.49 -10.27 -2.19
CA ILE A 107 -11.93 -8.89 -1.92
C ILE A 107 -12.36 -8.18 -3.20
N CYS A 108 -11.59 -8.30 -4.27
CA CYS A 108 -11.90 -7.66 -5.54
C CYS A 108 -13.20 -8.14 -6.20
N GLY A 109 -13.65 -9.35 -5.88
CA GLY A 109 -14.87 -9.93 -6.41
C GLY A 109 -16.14 -9.63 -5.61
N MET A 110 -16.03 -8.99 -4.45
CA MET A 110 -17.17 -8.70 -3.58
C MET A 110 -17.98 -7.49 -4.03
N MET A 111 -19.28 -7.55 -3.83
CA MET A 111 -20.15 -6.37 -3.88
C MET A 111 -19.99 -5.53 -2.60
N PRO A 112 -20.32 -4.23 -2.63
CA PRO A 112 -20.14 -3.34 -1.48
C PRO A 112 -20.77 -3.85 -0.18
N GLU A 113 -21.97 -4.41 -0.25
CA GLU A 113 -22.71 -4.93 0.91
C GLU A 113 -22.05 -6.20 1.48
N GLU A 114 -21.56 -7.07 0.62
CA GLU A 114 -20.85 -8.29 1.01
C GLU A 114 -19.55 -7.93 1.73
N LEU A 115 -18.82 -6.98 1.16
CA LEU A 115 -17.56 -6.51 1.73
C LEU A 115 -17.76 -5.84 3.09
N ARG A 116 -18.82 -5.05 3.28
CA ARG A 116 -19.15 -4.46 4.60
C ARG A 116 -19.36 -5.54 5.65
N LYS A 117 -20.17 -6.56 5.34
CA LYS A 117 -20.42 -7.69 6.24
C LYS A 117 -19.16 -8.50 6.52
N ASP A 118 -18.33 -8.70 5.51
CA ASP A 118 -17.05 -9.40 5.67
C ASP A 118 -16.14 -8.65 6.66
N ILE A 119 -16.00 -7.34 6.50
CA ILE A 119 -15.20 -6.48 7.40
C ILE A 119 -15.70 -6.55 8.85
N GLU A 120 -16.99 -6.64 9.10
CA GLU A 120 -17.55 -6.78 10.44
C GLU A 120 -17.11 -8.08 11.14
N THR A 121 -16.72 -9.10 10.37
CA THR A 121 -16.21 -10.37 10.90
C THR A 121 -14.72 -10.31 11.26
N TRP A 122 -13.99 -9.31 10.80
CA TRP A 122 -12.56 -9.21 10.99
C TRP A 122 -12.21 -8.94 12.47
N SER A 123 -11.37 -9.79 13.04
CA SER A 123 -11.04 -9.74 14.48
C SER A 123 -10.24 -8.50 14.86
N TRP A 124 -9.46 -7.95 13.93
CA TRP A 124 -8.61 -6.77 14.14
C TRP A 124 -9.33 -5.43 14.02
N THR A 125 -10.59 -5.42 13.63
CA THR A 125 -11.39 -4.18 13.54
C THR A 125 -12.12 -3.83 14.84
N LYS A 126 -12.10 -4.70 15.83
CA LYS A 126 -12.82 -4.58 17.11
C LYS A 126 -12.07 -3.78 18.17
#